data_dd733fda51c6f0cecb6ebcf3a6cc4331
#
_entry.id   dd733fda51c6f0cecb6ebcf3a6cc4331
#
_cell.length_a   1.000
_cell.length_b   1.000
_cell.length_c   1.000
_cell.angle_alpha   90.00
_cell.angle_beta   90.00
_cell.angle_gamma   90.00
#
_symmetry.space_group_name_H-M   'P 1'
#
loop_
_entity.id
_entity.type
_entity.pdbx_description
1 polymer ?
#
loop_
_entity_poly.entity_id
_entity_poly.type
_entity_poly.pdbx_seq_one_letter_code
_entity_poly.pdbx_strand_id
1 'polypeptide(L)'
;MIVNRRLRRRIGLAAVSGMLMLSLSSFMPAKNEFTAAEQQQVSIATPGLFAQSQAFNVDFEIFRAKEYSFPLPVGKASLINGNSVMRISTAKGDAVKAMFDGYVRLSRKTESMGNVIVIRHDNGLETVYANNAENLVKVGQSIDAGQTIAIVGTRDGETYCDFSIMVNGARINPETIIELKSHKLRRQTVQFRKEGNRIGIKVIGGKDSSVSRNSGGLGKGKKAMTLDPDEVSDPFTITNTFRLDLEKIEEKAWAYPLPDAKVISPYGGKRRHSGVDLKTKANDEIVAAFDLSLIHI
;
A
#
# COMPACT_ATOMS: atom_id res chain seq x y z
N MET A 1 -47.59 44.87 -63.16
CA MET A 1 -48.23 44.72 -61.87
C MET A 1 -47.50 43.64 -61.05
N ILE A 2 -46.39 44.00 -60.48
CA ILE A 2 -45.58 43.08 -59.68
C ILE A 2 -44.96 43.86 -58.56
N VAL A 3 -45.36 43.55 -57.36
CA VAL A 3 -44.92 44.20 -56.12
C VAL A 3 -43.67 43.51 -55.62
N ASN A 4 -42.55 44.21 -55.54
CA ASN A 4 -41.30 43.79 -55.04
C ASN A 4 -41.25 44.06 -53.54
N ARG A 5 -41.27 43.02 -52.68
CA ARG A 5 -41.02 43.13 -51.24
C ARG A 5 -39.52 42.87 -50.97
N ARG A 6 -38.84 43.92 -50.59
CA ARG A 6 -37.46 43.88 -50.06
C ARG A 6 -37.42 43.22 -48.69
N LEU A 7 -36.71 42.11 -48.60
CA LEU A 7 -36.39 41.41 -47.39
C LEU A 7 -35.25 42.14 -46.68
N ARG A 8 -35.55 42.82 -45.56
CA ARG A 8 -34.53 43.39 -44.67
C ARG A 8 -33.89 42.29 -43.86
N ARG A 9 -32.62 41.96 -44.11
CA ARG A 9 -31.78 41.16 -43.24
C ARG A 9 -31.50 41.96 -41.98
N ARG A 10 -32.01 41.51 -40.83
CA ARG A 10 -31.56 41.93 -39.52
C ARG A 10 -30.34 41.08 -39.18
N ILE A 11 -29.18 41.69 -39.12
CA ILE A 11 -27.97 41.10 -38.57
C ILE A 11 -28.13 41.21 -37.05
N GLY A 12 -28.43 40.08 -36.41
CA GLY A 12 -28.40 39.96 -34.97
C GLY A 12 -26.95 39.77 -34.51
N LEU A 13 -26.45 40.78 -33.82
CA LEU A 13 -25.16 40.70 -33.14
C LEU A 13 -25.32 39.69 -31.97
N ALA A 14 -24.89 38.46 -32.15
CA ALA A 14 -24.77 37.50 -31.05
C ALA A 14 -23.52 37.84 -30.26
N ALA A 15 -23.70 38.45 -29.10
CA ALA A 15 -22.66 38.62 -28.10
C ALA A 15 -22.29 37.20 -27.58
N VAL A 16 -21.17 36.67 -28.04
CA VAL A 16 -20.57 35.50 -27.47
C VAL A 16 -19.95 35.91 -26.14
N SER A 17 -20.70 35.77 -25.06
CA SER A 17 -20.20 35.84 -23.70
C SER A 17 -19.37 34.59 -23.47
N GLY A 18 -18.07 34.70 -23.70
CA GLY A 18 -17.09 33.68 -23.36
C GLY A 18 -16.99 33.56 -21.81
N MET A 19 -17.79 32.69 -21.26
CA MET A 19 -17.67 32.29 -19.86
C MET A 19 -16.37 31.41 -19.76
N LEU A 20 -15.28 32.09 -19.40
CA LEU A 20 -14.02 31.43 -19.06
C LEU A 20 -14.28 30.64 -17.79
N MET A 21 -14.65 29.36 -17.92
CA MET A 21 -14.65 28.39 -16.84
C MET A 21 -13.18 28.15 -16.48
N LEU A 22 -12.69 28.96 -15.54
CA LEU A 22 -11.52 28.56 -14.75
C LEU A 22 -11.94 27.31 -13.98
N SER A 23 -11.67 26.14 -14.58
CA SER A 23 -11.61 24.89 -13.83
C SER A 23 -10.48 25.06 -12.82
N LEU A 24 -10.83 25.43 -11.59
CA LEU A 24 -10.02 25.15 -10.42
C LEU A 24 -9.96 23.61 -10.34
N SER A 25 -9.09 23.00 -11.14
CA SER A 25 -8.58 21.69 -10.87
C SER A 25 -7.93 21.81 -9.50
N SER A 26 -8.63 21.34 -8.49
CA SER A 26 -8.04 21.05 -7.18
C SER A 26 -6.82 20.20 -7.49
N PHE A 27 -5.64 20.77 -7.38
CA PHE A 27 -4.38 20.06 -7.42
C PHE A 27 -4.35 19.22 -6.14
N MET A 28 -5.08 18.10 -6.13
CA MET A 28 -4.72 17.01 -5.25
C MET A 28 -3.40 16.47 -5.82
N PRO A 29 -2.28 16.59 -5.09
CA PRO A 29 -1.05 15.97 -5.55
C PRO A 29 -1.38 14.52 -5.86
N ALA A 30 -1.08 14.08 -7.09
CA ALA A 30 -1.25 12.70 -7.46
C ALA A 30 -0.49 11.88 -6.42
N LYS A 31 -1.11 10.83 -5.87
CA LYS A 31 -0.58 9.96 -4.79
C LYS A 31 0.83 9.43 -5.06
N ASN A 32 1.37 9.71 -6.22
CA ASN A 32 2.62 9.21 -6.82
C ASN A 32 3.66 10.32 -7.10
N GLU A 33 3.45 11.56 -6.69
CA GLU A 33 4.45 12.63 -6.88
C GLU A 33 5.50 12.57 -5.79
N PHE A 34 6.71 12.14 -6.18
CA PHE A 34 7.88 12.13 -5.32
C PHE A 34 8.69 13.40 -5.53
N THR A 35 9.15 14.01 -4.44
CA THR A 35 10.04 15.16 -4.48
C THR A 35 11.38 14.83 -5.17
N ALA A 36 12.09 15.82 -5.66
CA ALA A 36 13.40 15.63 -6.28
C ALA A 36 14.39 14.92 -5.32
N ALA A 37 14.35 15.21 -4.02
CA ALA A 37 15.18 14.56 -3.02
C ALA A 37 14.84 13.07 -2.88
N GLU A 38 13.55 12.73 -2.88
CA GLU A 38 13.08 11.34 -2.81
C GLU A 38 13.47 10.53 -4.06
N GLN A 39 13.51 11.17 -5.23
CA GLN A 39 13.93 10.55 -6.48
C GLN A 39 15.45 10.38 -6.61
N GLN A 40 16.23 11.07 -5.77
CA GLN A 40 17.69 11.03 -5.82
C GLN A 40 18.34 10.18 -4.74
N GLN A 41 17.72 10.08 -3.57
CA GLN A 41 18.30 9.40 -2.40
C GLN A 41 17.61 8.05 -2.17
N VAL A 42 18.39 6.98 -2.05
CA VAL A 42 17.86 5.66 -1.73
C VAL A 42 17.32 5.65 -0.31
N SER A 43 18.09 6.14 0.65
CA SER A 43 17.69 6.23 2.07
C SER A 43 17.27 7.66 2.39
N ILE A 44 15.98 7.88 2.48
CA ILE A 44 15.38 9.17 2.86
C ILE A 44 14.14 8.92 3.71
N ALA A 45 13.86 9.80 4.65
CA ALA A 45 12.65 9.70 5.47
C ALA A 45 11.39 9.77 4.59
N THR A 46 10.42 8.92 4.88
CA THR A 46 9.12 8.90 4.18
C THR A 46 8.26 10.05 4.69
N PRO A 47 7.89 11.03 3.85
CA PRO A 47 7.05 12.15 4.28
C PRO A 47 5.73 11.66 4.88
N GLY A 48 5.37 12.19 6.03
CA GLY A 48 4.09 11.91 6.67
C GLY A 48 3.96 10.57 7.38
N LEU A 49 4.88 9.60 7.19
CA LEU A 49 4.73 8.24 7.74
C LEU A 49 4.53 8.21 9.26
N PHE A 50 5.17 9.11 9.99
CA PHE A 50 5.05 9.22 11.44
C PHE A 50 4.46 10.57 11.89
N ALA A 51 3.67 11.23 11.02
CA ALA A 51 3.09 12.53 11.34
C ALA A 51 2.01 12.45 12.42
N GLN A 52 1.21 11.39 12.39
CA GLN A 52 0.08 11.21 13.31
C GLN A 52 0.41 10.28 14.48
N SER A 53 1.31 9.32 14.29
CA SER A 53 1.70 8.35 15.32
C SER A 53 3.17 8.02 15.24
N GLN A 54 3.81 7.75 16.39
CA GLN A 54 5.20 7.28 16.45
C GLN A 54 5.35 5.79 16.09
N ALA A 55 4.25 5.09 15.80
CA ALA A 55 4.29 3.68 15.42
C ALA A 55 3.14 3.35 14.46
N PHE A 56 3.38 2.34 13.60
CA PHE A 56 2.34 1.72 12.78
C PHE A 56 2.54 0.20 12.74
N ASN A 57 1.48 -0.51 12.40
CA ASN A 57 1.50 -1.97 12.31
C ASN A 57 1.31 -2.40 10.86
N VAL A 58 2.02 -3.47 10.46
CA VAL A 58 1.76 -4.17 9.21
C VAL A 58 1.36 -5.59 9.54
N ASP A 59 0.16 -5.97 9.15
CA ASP A 59 -0.36 -7.32 9.33
C ASP A 59 -0.07 -8.18 8.09
N PHE A 60 0.97 -9.00 8.17
CA PHE A 60 1.35 -9.91 7.08
C PHE A 60 0.51 -11.20 7.07
N GLU A 61 -0.36 -11.44 8.05
CA GLU A 61 -1.26 -12.59 8.06
C GLU A 61 -2.32 -12.50 6.98
N ILE A 62 -2.81 -11.27 6.70
CA ILE A 62 -3.89 -11.01 5.76
C ILE A 62 -3.46 -11.02 4.29
N PHE A 63 -2.15 -10.95 4.00
CA PHE A 63 -1.65 -10.92 2.62
C PHE A 63 -2.03 -12.20 1.88
N ARG A 64 -2.70 -12.04 0.75
CA ARG A 64 -3.01 -13.14 -0.16
C ARG A 64 -1.78 -13.50 -1.00
N ALA A 65 -1.75 -14.70 -1.56
CA ALA A 65 -0.62 -15.18 -2.36
C ALA A 65 -0.27 -14.25 -3.55
N LYS A 66 -1.24 -13.55 -4.11
CA LYS A 66 -1.04 -12.60 -5.22
C LYS A 66 -0.50 -11.23 -4.80
N GLU A 67 -0.51 -10.91 -3.50
CA GLU A 67 -0.07 -9.62 -2.94
C GLU A 67 1.37 -9.66 -2.44
N TYR A 68 2.04 -10.78 -2.65
CA TYR A 68 3.44 -10.98 -2.30
C TYR A 68 4.17 -11.80 -3.37
N SER A 69 5.39 -11.41 -3.66
CA SER A 69 6.33 -12.18 -4.46
C SER A 69 7.74 -12.06 -3.89
N PHE A 70 8.48 -13.17 -3.84
CA PHE A 70 9.90 -13.11 -3.53
C PHE A 70 10.66 -12.46 -4.70
N PRO A 71 11.64 -11.56 -4.46
CA PRO A 71 12.30 -10.79 -5.53
C PRO A 71 12.93 -11.63 -6.65
N LEU A 72 13.53 -12.77 -6.29
CA LEU A 72 14.11 -13.75 -7.24
C LEU A 72 13.69 -15.15 -6.79
N PRO A 73 12.52 -15.66 -7.22
CA PRO A 73 11.95 -16.92 -6.70
C PRO A 73 12.86 -18.14 -6.79
N VAL A 74 13.72 -18.18 -7.78
CA VAL A 74 14.69 -19.29 -8.01
C VAL A 74 16.07 -19.02 -7.39
N GLY A 75 16.28 -17.82 -6.82
CA GLY A 75 17.57 -17.41 -6.27
C GLY A 75 17.85 -18.02 -4.89
N LYS A 76 19.12 -18.00 -4.49
CA LYS A 76 19.57 -18.40 -3.15
C LYS A 76 19.83 -17.17 -2.30
N ALA A 77 19.07 -17.01 -1.21
CA ALA A 77 19.15 -15.85 -0.33
C ALA A 77 20.14 -16.05 0.82
N SER A 78 20.87 -14.98 1.16
CA SER A 78 21.72 -14.88 2.35
C SER A 78 21.69 -13.45 2.88
N LEU A 79 21.91 -13.27 4.20
CA LEU A 79 22.00 -11.94 4.79
C LEU A 79 23.45 -11.44 4.77
N ILE A 80 23.58 -10.13 4.49
CA ILE A 80 24.86 -9.42 4.49
C ILE A 80 24.69 -8.06 5.20
N ASN A 81 25.78 -7.32 5.38
CA ASN A 81 25.78 -5.96 5.96
C ASN A 81 25.04 -5.87 7.31
N GLY A 82 25.42 -6.72 8.27
CA GLY A 82 24.76 -6.73 9.58
C GLY A 82 23.29 -7.09 9.51
N ASN A 83 22.93 -8.01 8.61
CA ASN A 83 21.56 -8.50 8.37
C ASN A 83 20.58 -7.44 7.84
N SER A 84 21.08 -6.33 7.31
CA SER A 84 20.22 -5.27 6.75
C SER A 84 19.99 -5.37 5.24
N VAL A 85 20.71 -6.27 4.58
CA VAL A 85 20.61 -6.55 3.15
C VAL A 85 20.49 -8.04 2.93
N MET A 86 19.58 -8.45 2.08
CA MET A 86 19.45 -9.82 1.59
C MET A 86 20.06 -9.91 0.20
N ARG A 87 21.19 -10.60 0.07
CA ARG A 87 21.76 -10.95 -1.24
C ARG A 87 21.09 -12.18 -1.76
N ILE A 88 20.58 -12.10 -2.99
CA ILE A 88 19.92 -13.23 -3.66
C ILE A 88 20.75 -13.56 -4.91
N SER A 89 21.57 -14.62 -4.81
CA SER A 89 22.38 -15.13 -5.92
C SER A 89 21.53 -15.96 -6.86
N THR A 90 21.71 -15.77 -8.18
CA THR A 90 20.89 -16.42 -9.20
C THR A 90 21.64 -16.52 -10.54
N ALA A 91 20.95 -16.88 -11.61
CA ALA A 91 21.52 -16.96 -12.96
C ALA A 91 21.43 -15.60 -13.70
N LYS A 92 22.35 -15.38 -14.64
CA LYS A 92 22.34 -14.18 -15.50
C LYS A 92 21.08 -14.15 -16.36
N GLY A 93 20.42 -12.98 -16.38
CA GLY A 93 19.21 -12.76 -17.16
C GLY A 93 17.92 -13.01 -16.40
N ASP A 94 17.99 -13.45 -15.16
CA ASP A 94 16.80 -13.65 -14.34
C ASP A 94 16.09 -12.33 -14.06
N ALA A 95 14.75 -12.41 -14.01
CA ALA A 95 13.88 -11.28 -13.79
C ALA A 95 13.70 -10.99 -12.29
N VAL A 96 14.00 -9.76 -11.89
CA VAL A 96 13.72 -9.26 -10.54
C VAL A 96 12.25 -8.88 -10.45
N LYS A 97 11.56 -9.39 -9.43
CA LYS A 97 10.12 -9.19 -9.17
C LYS A 97 9.90 -8.20 -8.04
N ALA A 98 8.85 -7.38 -8.16
CA ALA A 98 8.39 -6.54 -7.05
C ALA A 98 7.82 -7.40 -5.93
N MET A 99 8.19 -7.08 -4.68
CA MET A 99 7.76 -7.84 -3.50
C MET A 99 6.27 -7.60 -3.18
N PHE A 100 5.82 -6.37 -3.25
CA PHE A 100 4.45 -5.92 -2.97
C PHE A 100 3.98 -4.94 -4.04
N ASP A 101 2.68 -4.66 -4.06
CA ASP A 101 2.10 -3.56 -4.82
C ASP A 101 2.66 -2.22 -4.33
N GLY A 102 2.81 -1.24 -5.21
CA GLY A 102 3.30 0.08 -4.83
C GLY A 102 3.64 1.00 -6.00
N TYR A 103 4.44 2.01 -5.73
CA TYR A 103 4.87 3.00 -6.71
C TYR A 103 6.39 3.13 -6.74
N VAL A 104 6.96 3.20 -7.94
CA VAL A 104 8.40 3.39 -8.12
C VAL A 104 8.78 4.79 -7.67
N ARG A 105 9.51 4.88 -6.53
CA ARG A 105 10.01 6.14 -6.00
C ARG A 105 11.34 6.57 -6.62
N LEU A 106 12.19 5.59 -6.92
CA LEU A 106 13.50 5.82 -7.51
C LEU A 106 13.82 4.70 -8.51
N SER A 107 14.34 5.07 -9.67
CA SER A 107 14.86 4.16 -10.68
C SER A 107 16.04 4.84 -11.39
N ARG A 108 17.27 4.51 -10.98
CA ARG A 108 18.47 5.13 -11.52
C ARG A 108 19.73 4.29 -11.30
N LYS A 109 20.83 4.68 -11.96
CA LYS A 109 22.17 4.13 -11.68
C LYS A 109 22.86 4.95 -10.59
N THR A 110 23.52 4.25 -9.66
CA THR A 110 24.39 4.83 -8.63
C THR A 110 25.76 4.17 -8.69
N GLU A 111 26.79 4.84 -8.20
CA GLU A 111 28.17 4.29 -8.19
C GLU A 111 28.29 3.08 -7.27
N SER A 112 27.70 3.15 -6.08
CA SER A 112 27.83 2.11 -5.05
C SER A 112 26.94 0.89 -5.27
N MET A 113 25.74 1.07 -5.85
CA MET A 113 24.72 0.00 -5.91
C MET A 113 24.40 -0.45 -7.35
N GLY A 114 25.03 0.13 -8.39
CA GLY A 114 24.65 -0.12 -9.79
C GLY A 114 23.29 0.48 -10.12
N ASN A 115 22.54 -0.16 -11.03
CA ASN A 115 21.16 0.22 -11.24
C ASN A 115 20.32 -0.21 -10.04
N VAL A 116 19.55 0.72 -9.49
CA VAL A 116 18.75 0.54 -8.28
C VAL A 116 17.33 1.03 -8.50
N ILE A 117 16.38 0.28 -7.95
CA ILE A 117 14.97 0.64 -7.87
C ILE A 117 14.57 0.72 -6.41
N VAL A 118 13.77 1.72 -6.06
CA VAL A 118 13.07 1.79 -4.77
C VAL A 118 11.57 1.89 -5.05
N ILE A 119 10.81 1.01 -4.44
CA ILE A 119 9.34 0.99 -4.50
C ILE A 119 8.81 1.36 -3.13
N ARG A 120 7.90 2.32 -3.08
CA ARG A 120 7.12 2.68 -1.89
C ARG A 120 5.81 1.93 -1.92
N HIS A 121 5.45 1.32 -0.80
CA HIS A 121 4.23 0.53 -0.61
C HIS A 121 3.22 1.28 0.27
N ASP A 122 1.93 1.03 0.05
CA ASP A 122 0.86 1.66 0.83
C ASP A 122 0.86 1.25 2.32
N ASN A 123 1.55 0.15 2.65
CA ASN A 123 1.72 -0.33 4.02
C ASN A 123 2.82 0.40 4.82
N GLY A 124 3.43 1.45 4.26
CA GLY A 124 4.48 2.26 4.89
C GLY A 124 5.90 1.72 4.76
N LEU A 125 6.08 0.58 4.09
CA LEU A 125 7.39 0.02 3.78
C LEU A 125 7.93 0.56 2.45
N GLU A 126 9.23 0.51 2.27
CA GLU A 126 9.90 0.65 0.98
C GLU A 126 10.79 -0.57 0.73
N THR A 127 10.85 -1.01 -0.53
CA THR A 127 11.75 -2.07 -0.95
C THR A 127 12.79 -1.55 -1.93
N VAL A 128 14.03 -2.00 -1.79
CA VAL A 128 15.18 -1.62 -2.61
C VAL A 128 15.71 -2.83 -3.34
N TYR A 129 15.90 -2.68 -4.64
CA TYR A 129 16.44 -3.71 -5.54
C TYR A 129 17.67 -3.13 -6.23
N ALA A 130 18.84 -3.62 -5.86
CA ALA A 130 20.13 -3.10 -6.32
C ALA A 130 20.93 -4.15 -7.08
N ASN A 131 21.98 -3.68 -7.80
CA ASN A 131 22.80 -4.48 -8.69
C ASN A 131 22.02 -5.03 -9.89
N ASN A 132 21.04 -4.25 -10.41
CA ASN A 132 20.34 -4.62 -11.63
C ASN A 132 21.23 -4.35 -12.86
N ALA A 133 21.17 -5.21 -13.86
CA ALA A 133 21.72 -4.95 -15.19
C ALA A 133 20.91 -3.83 -15.88
N GLU A 134 19.60 -3.94 -15.79
CA GLU A 134 18.66 -3.01 -16.38
C GLU A 134 17.42 -2.82 -15.49
N ASN A 135 17.00 -1.56 -15.31
CA ASN A 135 15.73 -1.21 -14.68
C ASN A 135 14.66 -1.11 -15.78
N LEU A 136 13.57 -1.85 -15.64
CA LEU A 136 12.47 -1.90 -16.64
C LEU A 136 11.31 -0.96 -16.30
N VAL A 137 11.41 -0.24 -15.18
CA VAL A 137 10.35 0.63 -14.63
C VAL A 137 10.87 2.04 -14.39
N LYS A 138 9.95 3.02 -14.41
CA LYS A 138 10.24 4.45 -14.26
C LYS A 138 9.60 5.00 -12.99
N VAL A 139 10.17 6.10 -12.46
CA VAL A 139 9.61 6.83 -11.32
C VAL A 139 8.16 7.23 -11.58
N GLY A 140 7.30 7.10 -10.55
CA GLY A 140 5.87 7.35 -10.61
C GLY A 140 5.03 6.17 -11.15
N GLN A 141 5.65 5.14 -11.71
CA GLN A 141 4.92 3.97 -12.21
C GLN A 141 4.31 3.16 -11.06
N SER A 142 3.05 2.78 -11.22
CA SER A 142 2.37 1.80 -10.36
C SER A 142 2.85 0.39 -10.68
N ILE A 143 3.08 -0.42 -9.66
CA ILE A 143 3.65 -1.76 -9.75
C ILE A 143 2.78 -2.73 -8.97
N ASP A 144 2.50 -3.87 -9.56
CA ASP A 144 1.83 -4.99 -8.88
C ASP A 144 2.88 -5.96 -8.28
N ALA A 145 2.54 -6.64 -7.20
CA ALA A 145 3.37 -7.71 -6.62
C ALA A 145 3.63 -8.81 -7.67
N GLY A 146 4.87 -9.24 -7.77
CA GLY A 146 5.29 -10.22 -8.78
C GLY A 146 5.52 -9.66 -10.19
N GLN A 147 5.24 -8.38 -10.43
CA GLN A 147 5.60 -7.73 -11.69
C GLN A 147 7.12 -7.71 -11.86
N THR A 148 7.60 -7.99 -13.09
CA THR A 148 9.02 -7.84 -13.43
C THR A 148 9.39 -6.36 -13.48
N ILE A 149 10.40 -5.98 -12.69
CA ILE A 149 10.83 -4.59 -12.54
C ILE A 149 12.26 -4.35 -13.04
N ALA A 150 13.07 -5.40 -13.07
CA ALA A 150 14.46 -5.32 -13.52
C ALA A 150 14.96 -6.67 -14.03
N ILE A 151 16.13 -6.64 -14.67
CA ILE A 151 16.97 -7.81 -14.97
C ILE A 151 18.14 -7.78 -13.98
N VAL A 152 18.45 -8.95 -13.39
CA VAL A 152 19.55 -9.09 -12.43
C VAL A 152 20.91 -8.76 -13.07
N GLY A 153 21.76 -8.07 -12.32
CA GLY A 153 23.10 -7.69 -12.76
C GLY A 153 24.19 -8.66 -12.30
N THR A 154 25.33 -8.58 -12.99
CA THR A 154 26.54 -9.30 -12.61
C THR A 154 27.60 -8.28 -12.19
N ARG A 155 28.22 -8.48 -11.04
CA ARG A 155 29.33 -7.67 -10.51
C ARG A 155 30.41 -8.60 -9.96
N ASP A 156 31.65 -8.33 -10.31
CA ASP A 156 32.81 -9.11 -9.85
C ASP A 156 32.70 -10.64 -10.15
N GLY A 157 32.08 -10.96 -11.27
CA GLY A 157 31.84 -12.35 -11.70
C GLY A 157 30.63 -13.04 -11.04
N GLU A 158 29.98 -12.42 -10.06
CA GLU A 158 28.80 -12.94 -9.37
C GLU A 158 27.52 -12.29 -9.88
N THR A 159 26.47 -13.09 -10.08
CA THR A 159 25.13 -12.61 -10.48
C THR A 159 24.20 -12.64 -9.28
N TYR A 160 23.76 -11.47 -8.84
CA TYR A 160 22.91 -11.33 -7.66
C TYR A 160 22.07 -10.04 -7.68
N CYS A 161 21.03 -10.04 -6.90
CA CYS A 161 20.30 -8.84 -6.50
C CYS A 161 20.53 -8.60 -5.00
N ASP A 162 20.93 -7.37 -4.63
CA ASP A 162 20.96 -6.94 -3.23
C ASP A 162 19.62 -6.29 -2.90
N PHE A 163 18.84 -6.99 -2.09
CA PHE A 163 17.50 -6.58 -1.69
C PHE A 163 17.49 -6.04 -0.26
N SER A 164 16.77 -4.96 -0.02
CA SER A 164 16.55 -4.42 1.33
C SER A 164 15.11 -3.99 1.53
N ILE A 165 14.66 -4.00 2.77
CA ILE A 165 13.41 -3.41 3.21
C ILE A 165 13.74 -2.19 4.07
N MET A 166 13.03 -1.09 3.85
CA MET A 166 13.21 0.15 4.60
C MET A 166 11.91 0.61 5.25
N VAL A 167 12.05 1.26 6.38
CA VAL A 167 11.01 2.02 7.06
C VAL A 167 11.57 3.40 7.35
N ASN A 168 10.93 4.44 6.84
CA ASN A 168 11.37 5.83 7.03
C ASN A 168 12.86 6.07 6.66
N GLY A 169 13.32 5.42 5.60
CA GLY A 169 14.70 5.48 5.13
C GLY A 169 15.71 4.61 5.86
N ALA A 170 15.34 4.00 6.98
CA ALA A 170 16.18 3.06 7.72
C ALA A 170 15.98 1.64 7.20
N ARG A 171 17.08 0.94 6.87
CA ARG A 171 17.03 -0.48 6.53
C ARG A 171 16.72 -1.32 7.75
N ILE A 172 15.87 -2.32 7.57
CA ILE A 172 15.52 -3.31 8.59
C ILE A 172 16.03 -4.70 8.16
N ASN A 173 16.12 -5.63 9.12
CA ASN A 173 16.44 -7.01 8.79
C ASN A 173 15.30 -7.64 7.98
N PRO A 174 15.51 -8.05 6.71
CA PRO A 174 14.47 -8.66 5.88
C PRO A 174 13.89 -9.95 6.49
N GLU A 175 14.66 -10.66 7.31
CA GLU A 175 14.22 -11.88 7.99
C GLU A 175 13.12 -11.65 9.01
N THR A 176 12.92 -10.41 9.44
CA THR A 176 11.76 -10.02 10.23
C THR A 176 10.44 -10.28 9.48
N ILE A 177 10.46 -10.18 8.17
CA ILE A 177 9.25 -10.26 7.33
C ILE A 177 9.25 -11.52 6.46
N ILE A 178 10.45 -11.96 6.01
CA ILE A 178 10.63 -13.07 5.06
C ILE A 178 11.33 -14.24 5.72
N GLU A 179 10.89 -15.44 5.47
CA GLU A 179 11.64 -16.65 5.77
C GLU A 179 12.60 -16.96 4.61
N LEU A 180 13.91 -16.83 4.84
CA LEU A 180 14.92 -16.91 3.78
C LEU A 180 14.95 -18.27 3.05
N LYS A 181 14.73 -19.37 3.77
CA LYS A 181 14.81 -20.73 3.21
C LYS A 181 13.63 -21.07 2.30
N SER A 182 12.42 -20.66 2.71
CA SER A 182 11.19 -20.99 2.00
C SER A 182 10.77 -19.89 1.04
N HIS A 183 11.41 -18.70 1.09
CA HIS A 183 11.04 -17.48 0.36
C HIS A 183 9.61 -17.00 0.66
N LYS A 184 9.04 -17.44 1.77
CA LYS A 184 7.67 -17.11 2.18
C LYS A 184 7.63 -15.91 3.11
N LEU A 185 6.54 -15.19 3.03
CA LEU A 185 6.21 -14.14 3.98
C LEU A 185 5.89 -14.76 5.35
N ARG A 186 6.47 -14.23 6.43
CA ARG A 186 6.12 -14.63 7.80
C ARG A 186 4.70 -14.16 8.12
N ARG A 187 3.84 -15.07 8.52
CA ARG A 187 2.44 -14.79 8.87
C ARG A 187 2.36 -14.26 10.29
N GLN A 188 2.52 -12.95 10.42
CA GLN A 188 2.59 -12.25 11.71
C GLN A 188 2.27 -10.77 11.53
N THR A 189 1.88 -10.10 12.61
CA THR A 189 1.76 -8.64 12.65
C THR A 189 3.04 -8.05 13.25
N VAL A 190 3.61 -7.07 12.55
CA VAL A 190 4.84 -6.38 12.95
C VAL A 190 4.56 -4.91 13.19
N GLN A 191 4.93 -4.42 14.38
CA GLN A 191 4.90 -3.01 14.72
C GLN A 191 6.25 -2.38 14.41
N PHE A 192 6.21 -1.26 13.71
CA PHE A 192 7.34 -0.38 13.45
C PHE A 192 7.17 0.91 14.24
N ARG A 193 8.16 1.27 15.08
CA ARG A 193 8.12 2.46 15.93
C ARG A 193 9.33 3.34 15.64
N LYS A 194 9.09 4.63 15.52
CA LYS A 194 10.17 5.62 15.40
C LYS A 194 10.78 5.86 16.79
N GLU A 195 12.07 5.58 16.91
CA GLU A 195 12.87 5.74 18.14
C GLU A 195 14.07 6.64 17.83
N GLY A 196 13.83 7.96 17.83
CA GLY A 196 14.83 8.94 17.35
C GLY A 196 15.18 8.70 15.87
N ASN A 197 16.44 8.35 15.61
CA ASN A 197 16.95 8.03 14.26
C ASN A 197 16.87 6.53 13.90
N ARG A 198 16.29 5.72 14.76
CA ARG A 198 16.16 4.25 14.55
C ARG A 198 14.71 3.86 14.44
N ILE A 199 14.50 2.66 13.91
CA ILE A 199 13.19 2.02 13.87
C ILE A 199 13.21 0.82 14.83
N GLY A 200 12.44 0.92 15.89
CA GLY A 200 12.12 -0.20 16.77
C GLY A 200 11.15 -1.14 16.07
N ILE A 201 11.40 -2.44 16.15
CA ILE A 201 10.60 -3.47 15.51
C ILE A 201 10.11 -4.45 16.57
N LYS A 202 8.80 -4.71 16.59
CA LYS A 202 8.18 -5.64 17.52
C LYS A 202 7.17 -6.52 16.80
N VAL A 203 7.31 -7.83 16.91
CA VAL A 203 6.28 -8.79 16.51
C VAL A 203 5.19 -8.79 17.58
N ILE A 204 3.94 -8.48 17.19
CA ILE A 204 2.81 -8.34 18.11
C ILE A 204 1.73 -9.41 17.95
N GLY A 205 1.81 -10.22 16.87
CA GLY A 205 0.93 -11.35 16.59
C GLY A 205 1.56 -12.28 15.56
N GLY A 206 1.13 -13.54 15.52
CA GLY A 206 1.58 -14.56 14.57
C GLY A 206 1.58 -15.96 15.16
N LYS A 207 1.38 -16.96 14.31
CA LYS A 207 1.41 -18.39 14.70
C LYS A 207 2.83 -18.91 15.01
N ASP A 208 3.86 -18.19 14.56
CA ASP A 208 5.28 -18.56 14.71
C ASP A 208 5.98 -17.85 15.87
N SER A 209 5.27 -17.51 16.94
CA SER A 209 5.84 -16.85 18.14
C SER A 209 6.76 -17.75 18.99
N SER A 210 7.47 -18.69 18.36
CA SER A 210 8.44 -19.58 19.03
C SER A 210 9.89 -19.05 19.05
N VAL A 211 10.17 -17.85 18.52
CA VAL A 211 11.52 -17.27 18.51
C VAL A 211 11.52 -15.92 19.21
N SER A 212 11.55 -15.91 20.50
CA SER A 212 12.25 -15.02 21.45
C SER A 212 11.74 -15.22 22.87
N ARG A 213 12.11 -16.35 23.47
CA ARG A 213 12.10 -16.46 24.93
C ARG A 213 13.53 -16.25 25.44
N ASN A 214 13.92 -14.99 25.60
CA ASN A 214 14.95 -14.62 26.58
C ASN A 214 14.89 -13.11 26.77
N SER A 215 14.10 -12.69 27.73
CA SER A 215 14.32 -11.59 28.67
C SER A 215 13.14 -11.54 29.62
N GLY A 216 13.43 -11.82 30.89
CA GLY A 216 12.46 -11.99 31.95
C GLY A 216 11.62 -10.75 32.23
N GLY A 217 10.42 -11.00 32.68
CA GLY A 217 9.51 -9.97 33.20
C GLY A 217 8.07 -10.47 33.22
N LEU A 218 7.65 -10.99 34.38
CA LEU A 218 6.26 -11.30 34.70
C LEU A 218 5.38 -10.07 34.42
N GLY A 219 4.43 -10.21 33.51
CA GLY A 219 3.37 -9.24 33.27
C GLY A 219 2.10 -9.93 32.82
N LYS A 220 1.17 -10.08 33.74
CA LYS A 220 -0.17 -10.66 33.54
C LYS A 220 -0.88 -10.07 32.33
N GLY A 221 -1.58 -10.94 31.61
CA GLY A 221 -2.35 -10.69 30.39
C GLY A 221 -3.03 -9.32 30.32
N LYS A 222 -2.70 -8.57 29.29
CA LYS A 222 -3.57 -7.49 28.83
C LYS A 222 -4.58 -8.09 27.85
N LYS A 223 -5.85 -8.06 28.26
CA LYS A 223 -7.01 -8.23 27.39
C LYS A 223 -6.79 -7.46 26.08
N ALA A 224 -7.16 -8.06 24.96
CA ALA A 224 -7.35 -7.32 23.73
C ALA A 224 -8.21 -6.09 24.07
N MET A 225 -7.74 -4.90 23.68
CA MET A 225 -8.46 -3.66 23.91
C MET A 225 -9.76 -3.75 23.10
N THR A 226 -10.86 -4.04 23.78
CA THR A 226 -12.18 -3.87 23.23
C THR A 226 -12.35 -2.36 23.12
N LEU A 227 -12.39 -1.83 21.92
CA LEU A 227 -12.68 -0.42 21.69
C LEU A 227 -14.13 -0.21 22.13
N ASP A 228 -14.32 0.62 23.15
CA ASP A 228 -15.63 1.13 23.49
C ASP A 228 -15.99 2.12 22.37
N PRO A 229 -17.10 1.91 21.62
CA PRO A 229 -17.47 2.77 20.51
C PRO A 229 -17.67 4.23 20.92
N ASP A 230 -17.86 4.51 22.20
CA ASP A 230 -18.07 5.87 22.70
C ASP A 230 -16.78 6.61 23.06
N GLU A 231 -15.62 5.95 23.12
CA GLU A 231 -14.34 6.55 23.55
C GLU A 231 -13.35 6.87 22.41
N VAL A 232 -13.56 6.39 21.20
CA VAL A 232 -12.58 6.55 20.10
C VAL A 232 -13.17 7.32 18.94
N SER A 233 -12.89 8.62 18.88
CA SER A 233 -13.30 9.50 17.81
C SER A 233 -12.63 9.18 16.45
N ASP A 234 -11.46 8.54 16.45
CA ASP A 234 -10.75 8.10 15.23
C ASP A 234 -9.88 6.87 15.53
N PRO A 235 -10.25 5.68 15.04
CA PRO A 235 -9.49 4.45 15.29
C PRO A 235 -8.10 4.47 14.61
N PHE A 236 -7.85 5.40 13.70
CA PHE A 236 -6.58 5.53 12.99
C PHE A 236 -5.60 6.51 13.65
N THR A 237 -5.96 7.17 14.76
CA THR A 237 -5.04 8.05 15.50
C THR A 237 -3.83 7.32 16.07
N ILE A 238 -3.95 6.03 16.36
CA ILE A 238 -2.90 5.21 16.99
C ILE A 238 -2.29 4.22 15.98
N THR A 239 -3.06 3.76 14.99
CA THR A 239 -2.60 2.77 14.00
C THR A 239 -3.22 3.07 12.64
N ASN A 240 -2.49 2.74 11.55
CA ASN A 240 -3.03 2.85 10.19
C ASN A 240 -3.96 1.68 9.82
N THR A 241 -4.08 0.69 10.70
CA THR A 241 -4.94 -0.48 10.54
C THR A 241 -5.56 -0.85 11.88
N PHE A 242 -6.82 -1.23 11.87
CA PHE A 242 -7.46 -1.84 13.02
C PHE A 242 -8.11 -3.16 12.60
N ARG A 243 -8.22 -4.08 13.56
CA ARG A 243 -8.90 -5.36 13.36
C ARG A 243 -10.32 -5.23 13.90
N LEU A 244 -11.28 -5.36 13.00
CA LEU A 244 -12.69 -5.48 13.35
C LEU A 244 -13.05 -6.96 13.48
N ASP A 245 -13.41 -7.38 14.68
CA ASP A 245 -13.88 -8.74 14.96
C ASP A 245 -15.40 -8.77 14.82
N LEU A 246 -15.86 -9.15 13.64
CA LEU A 246 -17.31 -9.17 13.33
C LEU A 246 -18.10 -10.19 14.15
N GLU A 247 -17.43 -11.22 14.71
CA GLU A 247 -18.07 -12.22 15.57
C GLU A 247 -18.46 -11.65 16.95
N LYS A 248 -17.83 -10.53 17.33
CA LYS A 248 -18.12 -9.87 18.63
C LYS A 248 -19.12 -8.73 18.52
N ILE A 249 -19.58 -8.41 17.31
CA ILE A 249 -20.60 -7.39 17.11
C ILE A 249 -21.93 -7.97 17.58
N GLU A 250 -22.56 -7.32 18.56
CA GLU A 250 -23.87 -7.73 19.04
C GLU A 250 -24.91 -7.59 17.91
N GLU A 251 -25.86 -8.53 17.85
CA GLU A 251 -26.89 -8.58 16.81
C GLU A 251 -27.67 -7.27 16.67
N LYS A 252 -27.85 -6.54 17.75
CA LYS A 252 -28.52 -5.22 17.78
C LYS A 252 -27.67 -4.06 17.23
N ALA A 253 -26.36 -4.24 17.11
CA ALA A 253 -25.41 -3.19 16.71
C ALA A 253 -25.15 -3.18 15.18
N TRP A 254 -25.83 -4.03 14.43
CA TRP A 254 -25.76 -4.00 12.99
C TRP A 254 -27.12 -4.32 12.34
N ALA A 255 -27.32 -3.83 11.14
CA ALA A 255 -28.52 -4.13 10.34
C ALA A 255 -28.14 -4.45 8.90
N TYR A 256 -28.88 -5.35 8.28
CA TYR A 256 -28.73 -5.57 6.85
C TYR A 256 -29.31 -4.37 6.10
N PRO A 257 -28.58 -3.70 5.19
CA PRO A 257 -29.01 -2.43 4.58
C PRO A 257 -30.38 -2.48 3.88
N LEU A 258 -30.75 -3.62 3.37
CA LEU A 258 -32.03 -3.89 2.70
C LEU A 258 -32.52 -5.27 3.11
N PRO A 259 -33.19 -5.42 4.27
CA PRO A 259 -33.51 -6.72 4.88
C PRO A 259 -34.24 -7.70 3.95
N ASP A 260 -35.16 -7.19 3.12
CA ASP A 260 -35.98 -7.98 2.20
C ASP A 260 -35.43 -8.11 0.78
N ALA A 261 -34.22 -7.55 0.54
CA ALA A 261 -33.64 -7.54 -0.78
C ALA A 261 -32.99 -8.87 -1.16
N LYS A 262 -33.18 -9.25 -2.43
CA LYS A 262 -32.50 -10.43 -2.98
C LYS A 262 -31.13 -10.08 -3.52
N VAL A 263 -30.10 -10.83 -3.10
CA VAL A 263 -28.77 -10.75 -3.71
C VAL A 263 -28.84 -11.23 -5.16
N ILE A 264 -28.50 -10.36 -6.10
CA ILE A 264 -28.47 -10.67 -7.53
C ILE A 264 -27.03 -10.82 -8.05
N SER A 265 -26.05 -10.22 -7.37
CA SER A 265 -24.63 -10.39 -7.65
C SER A 265 -23.86 -10.47 -6.32
N PRO A 266 -23.28 -11.62 -5.97
CA PRO A 266 -22.51 -11.76 -4.75
C PRO A 266 -21.12 -11.12 -4.89
N TYR A 267 -20.48 -10.80 -3.75
CA TYR A 267 -19.11 -10.33 -3.68
C TYR A 267 -18.14 -11.34 -4.34
N GLY A 268 -17.19 -10.84 -5.12
CA GLY A 268 -16.20 -11.65 -5.82
C GLY A 268 -16.79 -12.30 -7.08
N GLY A 269 -17.01 -13.61 -7.04
CA GLY A 269 -17.54 -14.40 -8.16
C GLY A 269 -16.67 -14.32 -9.44
N LYS A 270 -17.20 -14.82 -10.56
CA LYS A 270 -16.51 -14.84 -11.85
C LYS A 270 -16.16 -13.45 -12.39
N ARG A 271 -16.94 -12.42 -12.04
CA ARG A 271 -16.76 -11.02 -12.47
C ARG A 271 -15.81 -10.21 -11.59
N ARG A 272 -15.24 -10.82 -10.51
CA ARG A 272 -14.40 -10.12 -9.52
C ARG A 272 -15.08 -8.87 -8.94
N HIS A 273 -16.39 -8.96 -8.72
CA HIS A 273 -17.19 -7.86 -8.22
C HIS A 273 -16.77 -7.47 -6.79
N SER A 274 -16.47 -6.19 -6.57
CA SER A 274 -15.99 -5.68 -5.28
C SER A 274 -17.12 -5.26 -4.33
N GLY A 275 -18.36 -5.59 -4.66
CA GLY A 275 -19.57 -5.30 -3.88
C GLY A 275 -20.59 -6.42 -3.95
N VAL A 276 -21.74 -6.17 -3.39
CA VAL A 276 -22.92 -7.02 -3.47
C VAL A 276 -24.05 -6.23 -4.09
N ASP A 277 -24.64 -6.72 -5.19
CA ASP A 277 -25.82 -6.09 -5.78
C ASP A 277 -27.09 -6.66 -5.17
N LEU A 278 -27.93 -5.77 -4.66
CA LEU A 278 -29.21 -6.11 -4.05
C LEU A 278 -30.35 -5.65 -4.96
N LYS A 279 -31.28 -6.55 -5.26
CA LYS A 279 -32.50 -6.22 -5.98
C LYS A 279 -33.56 -5.73 -5.00
N THR A 280 -34.01 -4.52 -5.21
CA THR A 280 -35.05 -3.85 -4.38
C THR A 280 -36.32 -3.59 -5.20
N LYS A 281 -37.33 -3.08 -4.52
CA LYS A 281 -38.55 -2.50 -5.11
C LYS A 281 -38.50 -1.00 -4.99
N ALA A 282 -39.35 -0.30 -5.74
CA ALA A 282 -39.48 1.15 -5.60
C ALA A 282 -39.94 1.49 -4.17
N ASN A 283 -39.26 2.49 -3.56
CA ASN A 283 -39.50 2.98 -2.20
C ASN A 283 -39.13 2.00 -1.06
N ASP A 284 -38.28 0.99 -1.32
CA ASP A 284 -37.69 0.20 -0.24
C ASP A 284 -36.80 1.11 0.63
N GLU A 285 -36.94 0.95 1.94
CA GLU A 285 -36.16 1.72 2.91
C GLU A 285 -34.74 1.14 3.02
N ILE A 286 -33.72 2.01 2.92
CA ILE A 286 -32.32 1.65 3.10
C ILE A 286 -31.88 2.09 4.49
N VAL A 287 -31.44 1.15 5.31
CA VAL A 287 -30.96 1.42 6.66
C VAL A 287 -29.44 1.41 6.74
N ALA A 288 -28.87 2.15 7.68
CA ALA A 288 -27.44 2.10 7.96
C ALA A 288 -27.06 0.72 8.52
N ALA A 289 -25.98 0.13 8.01
CA ALA A 289 -25.51 -1.17 8.45
C ALA A 289 -24.99 -1.16 9.89
N PHE A 290 -24.47 -0.03 10.35
CA PHE A 290 -23.94 0.21 11.69
C PHE A 290 -24.35 1.60 12.14
N ASP A 291 -24.25 1.86 13.45
CA ASP A 291 -24.43 3.20 13.98
C ASP A 291 -23.40 4.15 13.36
N LEU A 292 -23.88 5.26 12.83
CA LEU A 292 -23.07 6.27 12.17
C LEU A 292 -23.37 7.64 12.74
N SER A 293 -22.32 8.40 13.05
CA SER A 293 -22.41 9.83 13.34
C SER A 293 -21.99 10.62 12.10
N LEU A 294 -22.95 11.35 11.50
CA LEU A 294 -22.70 12.27 10.39
C LEU A 294 -22.23 13.62 10.96
N ILE A 295 -20.95 13.72 11.33
CA ILE A 295 -20.43 14.93 11.99
C ILE A 295 -20.07 16.01 10.98
N HIS A 296 -19.64 15.67 9.76
CA HIS A 296 -19.30 16.65 8.72
C HIS A 296 -19.55 16.08 7.32
N ILE A 297 -20.52 16.60 6.66
CA ILE A 297 -20.64 16.54 5.19
C ILE A 297 -20.38 17.92 4.63
#